data_91a081a525a7bb3dde44a91d2976b040
#
_entry.id   91a081a525a7bb3dde44a91d2976b040
#
_cell.length_a   1.000
_cell.length_b   1.000
_cell.length_c   1.000
_cell.angle_alpha   90.00
_cell.angle_beta   90.00
_cell.angle_gamma   90.00
#
_symmetry.space_group_name_H-M   'P 1'
#
loop_
_entity.id
_entity.type
_entity.pdbx_description
1 polymer ?
#
loop_
_entity_poly.entity_id
_entity_poly.type
_entity_poly.pdbx_seq_one_letter_code
_entity_poly.pdbx_strand_id
1 'polypeptide(L)'
;MAAIVLYHMADHAALEGYAGNDRKIMNERLEALRKELTDVCPDFSLIGDIADAPKHARLSVPKKGPRQISTAEQPTRPLGMFEVPFGAAVFGETSWVVATFDDGRVRPLAGIVRSVMQMWENKLQPVDPKVLPNP
;
A
#
# COMPACT_ATOMS: atom_id res chain seq x y z
N MET A 1 0.24 7.06 -8.14
CA MET A 1 1.14 6.20 -8.94
C MET A 1 1.96 5.25 -8.05
N ALA A 2 2.73 5.74 -7.06
CA ALA A 2 3.58 4.90 -6.19
C ALA A 2 2.84 3.73 -5.51
N ALA A 3 1.64 3.96 -4.95
CA ALA A 3 0.84 2.93 -4.30
C ALA A 3 0.52 1.74 -5.25
N ILE A 4 0.17 2.04 -6.49
CA ILE A 4 -0.14 1.02 -7.50
C ILE A 4 1.10 0.16 -7.79
N VAL A 5 2.26 0.80 -7.98
CA VAL A 5 3.53 0.09 -8.26
C VAL A 5 3.90 -0.81 -7.08
N LEU A 6 3.93 -0.26 -5.86
CA LEU A 6 4.32 -0.99 -4.66
C LEU A 6 3.40 -2.18 -4.38
N TYR A 7 2.11 -2.06 -4.66
CA TYR A 7 1.17 -3.16 -4.50
C TYR A 7 1.35 -4.25 -5.56
N HIS A 8 1.54 -3.86 -6.83
CA HIS A 8 1.72 -4.82 -7.93
C HIS A 8 3.11 -5.48 -7.95
N MET A 9 4.10 -4.95 -7.24
CA MET A 9 5.36 -5.68 -7.02
C MET A 9 5.13 -7.06 -6.41
N ALA A 10 4.09 -7.24 -5.60
CA ALA A 10 3.73 -8.53 -5.03
C ALA A 10 3.29 -9.54 -6.11
N ASP A 11 2.65 -9.09 -7.19
CA ASP A 11 2.23 -9.96 -8.28
C ASP A 11 3.44 -10.54 -9.00
N HIS A 12 4.45 -9.72 -9.26
CA HIS A 12 5.70 -10.16 -9.89
C HIS A 12 6.51 -11.06 -8.94
N ALA A 13 6.65 -10.67 -7.68
CA ALA A 13 7.41 -11.46 -6.70
C ALA A 13 6.76 -12.82 -6.40
N ALA A 14 5.42 -12.90 -6.33
CA ALA A 14 4.70 -14.16 -6.10
C ALA A 14 4.84 -15.14 -7.26
N LEU A 15 4.99 -14.63 -8.48
CA LEU A 15 5.06 -15.44 -9.70
C LEU A 15 6.49 -15.63 -10.20
N GLU A 16 7.48 -15.12 -9.50
CA GLU A 16 8.88 -15.31 -9.85
C GLU A 16 9.21 -16.83 -9.92
N GLY A 17 9.80 -17.24 -11.06
CA GLY A 17 10.13 -18.64 -11.32
C GLY A 17 8.94 -19.57 -11.60
N TYR A 18 7.70 -19.07 -11.66
CA TYR A 18 6.55 -19.87 -12.03
C TYR A 18 6.33 -19.87 -13.54
N ALA A 19 6.57 -21.02 -14.18
CA ALA A 19 6.42 -21.20 -15.63
C ALA A 19 5.04 -21.74 -16.04
N GLY A 20 4.13 -22.00 -15.09
CA GLY A 20 2.79 -22.53 -15.37
C GLY A 20 1.78 -21.44 -15.75
N ASN A 21 0.58 -21.86 -16.16
CA ASN A 21 -0.54 -20.97 -16.47
C ASN A 21 -1.81 -21.28 -15.67
N ASP A 22 -1.69 -22.07 -14.61
CA ASP A 22 -2.83 -22.41 -13.74
C ASP A 22 -3.18 -21.21 -12.84
N ARG A 23 -4.36 -20.62 -13.09
CA ARG A 23 -4.87 -19.45 -12.36
C ARG A 23 -5.05 -19.71 -10.86
N LYS A 24 -5.42 -20.95 -10.49
CA LYS A 24 -5.62 -21.29 -9.09
C LYS A 24 -4.30 -21.23 -8.34
N ILE A 25 -3.26 -21.85 -8.88
CA ILE A 25 -1.90 -21.83 -8.29
C ILE A 25 -1.35 -20.42 -8.23
N MET A 26 -1.52 -19.63 -9.30
CA MET A 26 -1.10 -18.23 -9.33
C MET A 26 -1.78 -17.42 -8.23
N ASN A 27 -3.10 -17.56 -8.06
CA ASN A 27 -3.85 -16.86 -7.01
C ASN A 27 -3.43 -17.29 -5.60
N GLU A 28 -3.22 -18.59 -5.38
CA GLU A 28 -2.77 -19.12 -4.08
C GLU A 28 -1.40 -18.54 -3.70
N ARG A 29 -0.44 -18.51 -4.64
CA ARG A 29 0.88 -17.89 -4.41
C ARG A 29 0.76 -16.41 -4.09
N LEU A 30 -0.05 -15.68 -4.85
CA LEU A 30 -0.25 -14.25 -4.67
C LEU A 30 -0.89 -13.95 -3.32
N GLU A 31 -1.94 -14.68 -2.93
CA GLU A 31 -2.61 -14.52 -1.64
C GLU A 31 -1.67 -14.84 -0.47
N ALA A 32 -0.86 -15.89 -0.59
CA ALA A 32 0.10 -16.26 0.43
C ALA A 32 1.16 -15.17 0.64
N LEU A 33 1.74 -14.62 -0.45
CA LEU A 33 2.71 -13.55 -0.36
C LEU A 33 2.09 -12.26 0.18
N ARG A 34 0.91 -11.86 -0.28
CA ARG A 34 0.23 -10.65 0.21
C ARG A 34 -0.10 -10.74 1.69
N LYS A 35 -0.47 -11.94 2.16
CA LYS A 35 -0.66 -12.17 3.59
C LYS A 35 0.64 -12.00 4.36
N GLU A 36 1.73 -12.63 3.93
CA GLU A 36 3.06 -12.49 4.53
C GLU A 36 3.48 -11.02 4.61
N LEU A 37 3.36 -10.28 3.50
CA LEU A 37 3.71 -8.87 3.45
C LEU A 37 2.87 -8.01 4.39
N THR A 38 1.58 -8.32 4.52
CA THR A 38 0.67 -7.63 5.45
C THR A 38 1.01 -7.93 6.91
N ASP A 39 1.41 -9.17 7.21
CA ASP A 39 1.82 -9.57 8.57
C ASP A 39 3.12 -8.85 8.99
N VAL A 40 4.06 -8.63 8.05
CA VAL A 40 5.31 -7.89 8.28
C VAL A 40 5.10 -6.38 8.31
N CYS A 41 4.26 -5.86 7.41
CA CYS A 41 3.98 -4.43 7.25
C CYS A 41 2.47 -4.21 7.05
N PRO A 42 1.71 -3.86 8.10
CA PRO A 42 0.26 -3.62 7.99
C PRO A 42 -0.11 -2.54 6.96
N ASP A 43 0.78 -1.57 6.71
CA ASP A 43 0.60 -0.53 5.70
C ASP A 43 0.54 -1.10 4.27
N PHE A 44 1.02 -2.33 4.03
CA PHE A 44 0.91 -2.99 2.73
C PHE A 44 -0.55 -3.26 2.34
N SER A 45 -1.39 -3.68 3.27
CA SER A 45 -2.84 -3.83 3.03
C SER A 45 -3.49 -2.49 2.69
N LEU A 46 -3.08 -1.43 3.37
CA LEU A 46 -3.58 -0.07 3.13
C LEU A 46 -3.17 0.45 1.74
N ILE A 47 -1.92 0.20 1.32
CA ILE A 47 -1.47 0.51 -0.05
C ILE A 47 -2.32 -0.23 -1.09
N GLY A 48 -2.75 -1.46 -0.81
CA GLY A 48 -3.67 -2.21 -1.66
C GLY A 48 -5.03 -1.52 -1.81
N ASP A 49 -5.61 -1.05 -0.70
CA ASP A 49 -6.88 -0.31 -0.74
C ASP A 49 -6.74 1.00 -1.51
N ILE A 50 -5.64 1.74 -1.32
CA ILE A 50 -5.34 2.98 -2.05
C ILE A 50 -5.11 2.71 -3.56
N ALA A 51 -4.45 1.61 -3.91
CA ALA A 51 -4.20 1.23 -5.30
C ALA A 51 -5.48 0.83 -6.04
N ASP A 52 -6.43 0.23 -5.33
CA ASP A 52 -7.72 -0.21 -5.88
C ASP A 52 -8.75 0.92 -5.95
N ALA A 53 -8.68 1.91 -5.05
CA ALA A 53 -9.65 3.01 -4.96
C ALA A 53 -9.87 3.76 -6.29
N PRO A 54 -8.84 4.12 -7.08
CA PRO A 54 -9.03 4.81 -8.36
C PRO A 54 -9.68 3.95 -9.45
N LYS A 55 -9.62 2.63 -9.33
CA LYS A 55 -10.20 1.70 -10.31
C LYS A 55 -11.73 1.56 -10.15
N HIS A 56 -12.23 1.89 -8.98
CA HIS A 56 -13.62 1.74 -8.61
C HIS A 56 -14.09 2.99 -7.86
N ALA A 57 -15.17 3.61 -8.32
CA ALA A 57 -15.75 4.77 -7.64
C ALA A 57 -16.14 4.44 -6.18
N ARG A 58 -16.45 3.17 -5.92
CA ARG A 58 -16.68 2.61 -4.59
C ARG A 58 -16.26 1.16 -4.55
N LEU A 59 -15.46 0.79 -3.56
CA LEU A 59 -15.03 -0.57 -3.35
C LEU A 59 -16.14 -1.36 -2.64
N SER A 60 -17.08 -1.91 -3.42
CA SER A 60 -18.25 -2.63 -2.92
C SER A 60 -17.99 -4.12 -2.64
N VAL A 61 -16.93 -4.68 -3.23
CA VAL A 61 -16.60 -6.11 -3.04
C VAL A 61 -15.83 -6.27 -1.74
N PRO A 62 -16.34 -7.08 -0.78
CA PRO A 62 -15.61 -7.34 0.45
C PRO A 62 -14.31 -8.09 0.14
N LYS A 63 -13.18 -7.55 0.58
CA LYS A 63 -11.93 -8.28 0.70
C LYS A 63 -12.08 -9.37 1.78
N LYS A 64 -11.18 -10.36 1.78
CA LYS A 64 -11.06 -11.36 2.87
C LYS A 64 -10.73 -10.74 4.24
N GLY A 65 -10.43 -9.45 4.31
CA GLY A 65 -10.19 -8.67 5.53
C GLY A 65 -10.94 -7.34 5.50
N PRO A 66 -11.05 -6.65 6.65
CA PRO A 66 -11.70 -5.35 6.70
C PRO A 66 -10.91 -4.33 5.87
N ARG A 67 -11.62 -3.58 5.02
CA ARG A 67 -11.03 -2.43 4.31
C ARG A 67 -10.86 -1.27 5.28
N GLN A 68 -9.81 -0.49 5.07
CA GLN A 68 -9.58 0.75 5.79
C GLN A 68 -9.91 1.98 4.92
N ILE A 69 -9.93 1.81 3.59
CA ILE A 69 -10.30 2.82 2.61
C ILE A 69 -11.27 2.18 1.61
N SER A 70 -12.44 2.80 1.44
CA SER A 70 -13.55 2.27 0.63
C SER A 70 -13.86 3.10 -0.61
N THR A 71 -13.41 4.37 -0.70
CA THR A 71 -13.71 5.26 -1.82
C THR A 71 -12.46 5.95 -2.37
N ALA A 72 -12.53 6.39 -3.63
CA ALA A 72 -11.45 7.08 -4.31
C ALA A 72 -11.18 8.49 -3.76
N GLU A 73 -12.15 9.08 -3.07
CA GLU A 73 -12.04 10.43 -2.49
C GLU A 73 -11.26 10.46 -1.17
N GLN A 74 -11.07 9.30 -0.51
CA GLN A 74 -10.39 9.22 0.78
C GLN A 74 -8.88 9.54 0.73
N PRO A 75 -8.13 9.19 -0.33
CA PRO A 75 -6.81 9.77 -0.58
C PRO A 75 -6.97 11.17 -1.19
N THR A 76 -6.85 12.22 -0.39
CA THR A 76 -7.04 13.61 -0.81
C THR A 76 -5.81 14.47 -0.52
N ARG A 77 -5.68 15.53 -1.29
CA ARG A 77 -4.77 16.62 -0.98
C ARG A 77 -5.53 17.65 -0.12
N PRO A 78 -5.07 17.98 1.09
CA PRO A 78 -5.63 19.09 1.83
C PRO A 78 -5.57 20.37 0.98
N LEU A 79 -6.56 21.24 1.13
CA LEU A 79 -6.58 22.53 0.49
C LEU A 79 -5.33 23.34 0.89
N GLY A 80 -4.57 23.82 -0.10
CA GLY A 80 -3.39 24.65 0.14
C GLY A 80 -3.77 26.03 0.72
N MET A 81 -2.78 26.73 1.27
CA MET A 81 -2.99 28.03 1.93
C MET A 81 -3.73 29.07 1.05
N PHE A 82 -3.62 28.96 -0.27
CA PHE A 82 -4.29 29.85 -1.23
C PHE A 82 -5.64 29.32 -1.75
N GLU A 83 -6.03 28.14 -1.32
CA GLU A 83 -7.28 27.47 -1.73
C GLU A 83 -8.36 27.55 -0.64
N VAL A 84 -8.03 28.13 0.52
CA VAL A 84 -8.95 28.31 1.66
C VAL A 84 -9.15 29.82 1.94
N PRO A 85 -10.29 30.22 2.55
CA PRO A 85 -10.51 31.60 2.98
C PRO A 85 -9.39 32.10 3.88
N PHE A 86 -9.08 33.40 3.78
CA PHE A 86 -8.02 34.03 4.56
C PHE A 86 -8.23 33.80 6.07
N GLY A 87 -7.21 33.28 6.73
CA GLY A 87 -7.25 32.96 8.19
C GLY A 87 -7.65 31.52 8.52
N ALA A 88 -8.02 30.68 7.53
CA ALA A 88 -8.37 29.28 7.76
C ALA A 88 -7.24 28.29 7.47
N ALA A 89 -6.14 28.73 6.82
CA ALA A 89 -4.97 27.91 6.55
C ALA A 89 -3.94 27.98 7.68
N VAL A 90 -3.29 26.87 7.97
CA VAL A 90 -2.17 26.81 8.93
C VAL A 90 -0.85 27.00 8.20
N PHE A 91 -0.01 27.92 8.69
CA PHE A 91 1.32 28.19 8.13
C PHE A 91 2.23 26.97 8.30
N GLY A 92 2.82 26.48 7.21
CA GLY A 92 3.75 25.33 7.24
C GLY A 92 3.10 23.98 7.00
N GLU A 93 1.77 23.88 6.81
CA GLU A 93 1.16 22.68 6.26
C GLU A 93 1.63 22.48 4.81
N THR A 94 2.57 21.58 4.66
CA THR A 94 2.91 21.06 3.34
C THR A 94 1.67 20.37 2.78
N SER A 95 1.33 20.65 1.52
CA SER A 95 0.22 20.06 0.77
C SER A 95 0.46 18.55 0.51
N TRP A 96 0.47 17.78 1.57
CA TRP A 96 0.71 16.35 1.53
C TRP A 96 -0.61 15.63 1.25
N VAL A 97 -0.61 14.72 0.32
CA VAL A 97 -1.75 13.82 0.14
C VAL A 97 -1.94 13.03 1.44
N VAL A 98 -3.15 13.07 1.95
CA VAL A 98 -3.54 12.32 3.14
C VAL A 98 -4.52 11.21 2.75
N ALA A 99 -4.49 10.11 3.48
CA ALA A 99 -5.47 9.06 3.42
C ALA A 99 -6.41 9.18 4.64
N THR A 100 -7.69 9.42 4.38
CA THR A 100 -8.75 9.39 5.41
C THR A 100 -9.34 8.00 5.45
N PHE A 101 -9.30 7.34 6.60
CA PHE A 101 -9.81 5.98 6.78
C PHE A 101 -11.32 5.99 7.01
N ASP A 102 -11.96 4.82 6.85
CA ASP A 102 -13.40 4.64 7.10
C ASP A 102 -13.79 4.95 8.56
N ASP A 103 -12.86 4.83 9.50
CA ASP A 103 -13.03 5.19 10.91
C ASP A 103 -12.74 6.68 11.22
N GLY A 104 -12.46 7.49 10.20
CA GLY A 104 -12.20 8.93 10.33
C GLY A 104 -10.74 9.27 10.70
N ARG A 105 -9.86 8.31 10.95
CA ARG A 105 -8.43 8.59 11.12
C ARG A 105 -7.82 9.11 9.83
N VAL A 106 -6.83 9.97 9.97
CA VAL A 106 -6.10 10.57 8.84
C VAL A 106 -4.61 10.29 8.99
N ARG A 107 -3.98 9.84 7.91
CA ARG A 107 -2.52 9.62 7.87
C ARG A 107 -1.92 10.21 6.59
N PRO A 108 -0.72 10.83 6.67
CA PRO A 108 0.02 11.25 5.47
C PRO A 108 0.35 10.04 4.57
N LEU A 109 -0.02 10.12 3.30
CA LEU A 109 0.24 9.06 2.32
C LEU A 109 1.75 8.79 2.16
N ALA A 110 2.57 9.83 2.25
CA ALA A 110 4.03 9.70 2.17
C ALA A 110 4.62 8.78 3.25
N GLY A 111 4.07 8.81 4.47
CA GLY A 111 4.48 7.90 5.55
C GLY A 111 4.13 6.44 5.24
N ILE A 112 2.93 6.20 4.74
CA ILE A 112 2.45 4.87 4.34
C ILE A 112 3.31 4.31 3.20
N VAL A 113 3.56 5.11 2.17
CA VAL A 113 4.41 4.73 1.03
C VAL A 113 5.83 4.39 1.51
N ARG A 114 6.42 5.22 2.37
CA ARG A 114 7.77 4.98 2.91
C ARG A 114 7.87 3.69 3.70
N SER A 115 6.88 3.39 4.53
CA SER A 115 6.82 2.13 5.30
C SER A 115 6.85 0.91 4.39
N VAL A 116 6.05 0.93 3.31
CA VAL A 116 5.99 -0.18 2.36
C VAL A 116 7.26 -0.26 1.48
N MET A 117 7.84 0.87 1.10
CA MET A 117 9.14 0.89 0.40
C MET A 117 10.23 0.23 1.25
N GLN A 118 10.33 0.61 2.53
CA GLN A 118 11.29 0.03 3.46
C GLN A 118 11.11 -1.49 3.60
N MET A 119 9.88 -1.96 3.68
CA MET A 119 9.58 -3.41 3.69
C MET A 119 10.09 -4.09 2.43
N TRP A 120 9.87 -3.52 1.25
CA TRP A 120 10.37 -4.06 -0.01
C TRP A 120 11.90 -4.04 -0.10
N GLU A 121 12.53 -2.94 0.31
CA GLU A 121 13.99 -2.85 0.37
C GLU A 121 14.57 -3.97 1.23
N ASN A 122 14.02 -4.19 2.43
CA ASN A 122 14.46 -5.27 3.32
C ASN A 122 14.24 -6.66 2.70
N LYS A 123 13.10 -6.87 2.03
CA LYS A 123 12.80 -8.17 1.39
C LYS A 123 13.68 -8.48 0.19
N LEU A 124 14.07 -7.46 -0.56
CA LEU A 124 14.86 -7.60 -1.79
C LEU A 124 16.37 -7.52 -1.55
N GLN A 125 16.81 -7.25 -0.32
CA GLN A 125 18.24 -7.30 0.00
C GLN A 125 18.78 -8.71 -0.22
N PRO A 126 19.94 -8.85 -0.93
CA PRO A 126 20.58 -10.14 -1.05
C PRO A 126 20.93 -10.65 0.35
N VAL A 127 20.61 -11.90 0.65
CA VAL A 127 21.07 -12.56 1.87
C VAL A 127 22.60 -12.57 1.81
N ASP A 128 23.25 -11.89 2.76
CA ASP A 128 24.72 -11.90 2.85
C ASP A 128 25.18 -13.36 3.08
N PRO A 129 25.92 -13.98 2.14
CA PRO A 129 26.35 -15.37 2.27
C PRO A 129 27.27 -15.63 3.47
N LYS A 130 27.71 -14.59 4.17
CA LYS A 130 28.55 -14.69 5.37
C LYS A 130 27.78 -14.97 6.68
N VAL A 131 26.45 -14.98 6.66
CA VAL A 131 25.60 -15.25 7.84
C VAL A 131 25.01 -16.67 7.79
N LEU A 132 25.70 -17.63 7.19
CA LEU A 132 25.37 -19.04 7.39
C LEU A 132 25.86 -19.43 8.79
N PRO A 133 24.98 -19.92 9.69
CA PRO A 133 25.44 -20.50 10.93
C PRO A 133 26.39 -21.66 10.59
N ASN A 134 27.58 -21.61 11.15
CA ASN A 134 28.53 -22.73 11.04
C ASN A 134 27.87 -24.00 11.55
N PRO A 135 28.06 -25.15 10.88
CA PRO A 135 27.51 -26.43 11.25
C PRO A 135 27.96 -26.90 12.63
#